data_c009c030e5a089625e9e8ec264eccc2e
#
_entry.id   c009c030e5a089625e9e8ec264eccc2e
#
_cell.length_a   1.000
_cell.length_b   1.000
_cell.length_c   1.000
_cell.angle_alpha   90.00
_cell.angle_beta   90.00
_cell.angle_gamma   90.00
#
_symmetry.space_group_name_H-M   'P 1'
#
loop_
_entity.id
_entity.type
_entity.pdbx_description
1 polymer ?
#
loop_
_entity_poly.entity_id
_entity_poly.type
_entity_poly.pdbx_seq_one_letter_code
_entity_poly.pdbx_strand_id
1 'polypeptide(L)'
;ENSFYRTFQWNQNVSFFKEENRTCIEIPDQNIYVYGLSYEHLEIHEALYDDWKKSDKRGFHVLMAHGGDEQHIPLDSRKLAEGGFDYIALGHRHQHQNLFKDWCLYPGALEPVDRNDLGEHGYIEGTYDQGTVRTRFVPFASRSYQNLYLTVKEGVTQYTLEEMLRNEIMKRGGKNIYHVI
;
A
#
# COMPACT_ATOMS: atom_id res chain seq x y z
N GLU A 1 -2.10 8.07 20.78
CA GLU A 1 -1.12 8.49 21.80
C GLU A 1 -0.12 7.40 22.16
N ASN A 2 -0.43 6.11 22.07
CA ASN A 2 0.43 4.99 22.48
C ASN A 2 1.06 4.24 21.31
N SER A 3 1.32 4.87 20.18
CA SER A 3 1.95 4.22 19.04
C SER A 3 3.41 3.87 19.35
N PHE A 4 3.77 2.61 19.15
CA PHE A 4 5.14 2.09 19.25
C PHE A 4 6.14 2.95 18.46
N TYR A 5 5.75 3.45 17.30
CA TYR A 5 6.60 4.28 16.44
C TYR A 5 7.04 5.58 17.10
N ARG A 6 6.30 6.14 18.05
CA ARG A 6 6.63 7.38 18.77
C ARG A 6 7.64 7.17 19.90
N THR A 7 7.69 5.96 20.46
CA THR A 7 8.56 5.62 21.60
C THR A 7 9.82 4.87 21.19
N PHE A 8 9.85 4.33 19.97
CA PHE A 8 11.00 3.60 19.46
C PHE A 8 12.18 4.52 19.12
N GLN A 9 13.38 4.12 19.49
CA GLN A 9 14.59 4.82 19.10
C GLN A 9 15.00 4.40 17.68
N TRP A 10 14.71 5.28 16.73
CA TRP A 10 15.09 5.08 15.34
C TRP A 10 16.56 5.38 15.11
N ASN A 11 17.18 4.68 14.18
CA ASN A 11 18.54 4.99 13.74
C ASN A 11 18.60 6.38 13.09
N GLN A 12 19.79 6.99 13.07
CA GLN A 12 19.99 8.35 12.55
C GLN A 12 19.63 8.53 11.07
N ASN A 13 19.63 7.43 10.29
CA ASN A 13 19.24 7.42 8.89
C ASN A 13 17.72 7.26 8.66
N VAL A 14 16.93 7.25 9.73
CA VAL A 14 15.46 7.14 9.66
C VAL A 14 14.86 8.49 10.01
N SER A 15 14.13 9.07 9.07
CA SER A 15 13.31 10.26 9.29
C SER A 15 11.86 9.86 9.47
N PHE A 16 11.18 10.51 10.40
CA PHE A 16 9.82 10.18 10.81
C PHE A 16 8.95 11.42 10.89
N PHE A 17 7.78 11.41 10.25
CA PHE A 17 6.76 12.45 10.44
C PHE A 17 6.11 12.27 11.81
N LYS A 18 6.15 13.30 12.66
CA LYS A 18 5.72 13.20 14.06
C LYS A 18 4.32 13.74 14.32
N GLU A 19 3.87 14.67 13.50
CA GLU A 19 2.66 15.47 13.73
C GLU A 19 1.67 15.30 12.57
N GLU A 20 0.40 15.58 12.84
CA GLU A 20 -0.69 15.62 11.87
C GLU A 20 -0.65 16.88 10.98
N ASN A 21 0.49 17.52 10.91
CA ASN A 21 0.71 18.70 10.10
C ASN A 21 1.49 18.39 8.83
N ARG A 22 1.14 19.08 7.75
CA ARG A 22 1.87 19.02 6.48
C ARG A 22 3.33 19.40 6.68
N THR A 23 4.22 18.45 6.46
CA THR A 23 5.67 18.60 6.67
C THR A 23 6.44 18.10 5.47
N CYS A 24 7.60 18.70 5.21
CA CYS A 24 8.53 18.27 4.18
C CYS A 24 9.88 17.91 4.82
N ILE A 25 10.35 16.69 4.57
CA ILE A 25 11.68 16.22 4.93
C ILE A 25 12.56 16.34 3.69
N GLU A 26 13.67 17.04 3.82
CA GLU A 26 14.65 17.22 2.74
C GLU A 26 15.80 16.21 2.91
N ILE A 27 16.20 15.58 1.82
CA ILE A 27 17.40 14.73 1.72
C ILE A 27 18.40 15.49 0.80
N PRO A 28 19.22 16.39 1.37
CA PRO A 28 19.96 17.39 0.59
C PRO A 28 20.94 16.80 -0.42
N ASP A 29 21.66 15.75 -0.03
CA ASP A 29 22.68 15.12 -0.87
C ASP A 29 22.12 14.48 -2.15
N GLN A 30 20.80 14.24 -2.19
CA GLN A 30 20.12 13.63 -3.32
C GLN A 30 19.12 14.56 -4.00
N ASN A 31 18.92 15.77 -3.47
CA ASN A 31 17.85 16.69 -3.91
C ASN A 31 16.47 16.04 -3.92
N ILE A 32 16.15 15.28 -2.85
CA ILE A 32 14.86 14.63 -2.68
C ILE A 32 14.08 15.36 -1.58
N TYR A 33 12.79 15.58 -1.84
CA TYR A 33 11.85 16.25 -0.94
C TYR A 33 10.70 15.31 -0.66
N VAL A 34 10.57 14.83 0.57
CA VAL A 34 9.50 13.92 0.98
C VAL A 34 8.47 14.68 1.80
N TYR A 35 7.26 14.74 1.31
CA TYR A 35 6.13 15.40 1.93
C TYR A 35 5.26 14.34 2.61
N GLY A 36 4.75 14.65 3.79
CA GLY A 36 3.91 13.73 4.54
C GLY A 36 3.42 14.32 5.85
N LEU A 37 2.58 13.57 6.52
CA LEU A 37 2.11 13.84 7.87
C LEU A 37 1.90 12.52 8.63
N SER A 38 1.80 12.60 9.94
CA SER A 38 1.46 11.48 10.81
C SER A 38 0.03 11.62 11.32
N TYR A 39 -0.61 10.50 11.65
CA TYR A 39 -1.92 10.51 12.31
C TYR A 39 -1.76 10.75 13.81
N GLU A 40 -2.51 11.69 14.36
CA GLU A 40 -2.70 11.90 15.80
C GLU A 40 -4.08 11.43 16.25
N HIS A 41 -5.04 11.40 15.34
CA HIS A 41 -6.40 10.91 15.53
C HIS A 41 -6.60 9.56 14.84
N LEU A 42 -7.55 8.78 15.34
CA LEU A 42 -7.92 7.48 14.73
C LEU A 42 -8.61 7.67 13.38
N GLU A 43 -9.43 8.71 13.28
CA GLU A 43 -10.18 9.07 12.09
C GLU A 43 -9.91 10.54 11.74
N ILE A 44 -9.71 10.82 10.46
CA ILE A 44 -9.49 12.14 9.91
C ILE A 44 -10.38 12.29 8.69
N HIS A 45 -11.45 13.06 8.83
CA HIS A 45 -12.46 13.28 7.77
C HIS A 45 -12.11 14.43 6.83
N GLU A 46 -11.06 15.19 7.12
CA GLU A 46 -10.60 16.29 6.29
C GLU A 46 -9.65 15.78 5.19
N ALA A 47 -9.83 16.31 3.97
CA ALA A 47 -8.99 15.97 2.81
C ALA A 47 -7.63 16.69 2.86
N LEU A 48 -6.78 16.34 3.82
CA LEU A 48 -5.55 17.05 4.15
C LEU A 48 -4.49 17.06 3.02
N TYR A 49 -4.62 16.22 2.01
CA TYR A 49 -3.64 16.15 0.92
C TYR A 49 -4.08 16.88 -0.36
N ASP A 50 -5.39 17.12 -0.55
CA ASP A 50 -5.98 17.49 -1.84
C ASP A 50 -5.44 18.78 -2.47
N ASP A 51 -5.12 19.79 -1.67
CA ASP A 51 -4.62 21.08 -2.15
C ASP A 51 -3.14 21.33 -1.79
N TRP A 52 -2.44 20.25 -1.42
CA TRP A 52 -1.02 20.33 -1.12
C TRP A 52 -0.18 20.37 -2.40
N LYS A 53 0.65 21.39 -2.53
CA LYS A 53 1.54 21.57 -3.68
C LYS A 53 2.99 21.39 -3.27
N LYS A 54 3.78 20.82 -4.17
CA LYS A 54 5.22 20.77 -4.00
C LYS A 54 5.84 22.16 -4.01
N SER A 55 7.00 22.32 -3.40
CA SER A 55 7.77 23.56 -3.49
C SER A 55 8.41 23.74 -4.87
N ASP A 56 8.82 24.97 -5.17
CA ASP A 56 9.52 25.29 -6.42
C ASP A 56 11.00 24.87 -6.44
N LYS A 57 11.48 24.21 -5.36
CA LYS A 57 12.84 23.71 -5.29
C LYS A 57 13.11 22.69 -6.40
N ARG A 58 14.31 22.74 -6.96
CA ARG A 58 14.71 21.76 -7.98
C ARG A 58 15.06 20.43 -7.31
N GLY A 59 14.45 19.33 -7.74
CA GLY A 59 14.69 18.00 -7.21
C GLY A 59 13.54 17.03 -7.47
N PHE A 60 13.58 15.90 -6.81
CA PHE A 60 12.54 14.86 -6.85
C PHE A 60 11.59 15.02 -5.65
N HIS A 61 10.31 15.23 -5.93
CA HIS A 61 9.30 15.51 -4.92
C HIS A 61 8.35 14.34 -4.75
N VAL A 62 8.34 13.75 -3.57
CA VAL A 62 7.52 12.59 -3.22
C VAL A 62 6.48 12.98 -2.17
N LEU A 63 5.21 12.74 -2.43
CA LEU A 63 4.17 12.79 -1.40
C LEU A 63 3.97 11.37 -0.84
N MET A 64 4.17 11.20 0.46
CA MET A 64 3.78 9.99 1.20
C MET A 64 2.46 10.25 1.91
N ALA A 65 1.41 9.57 1.49
CA ALA A 65 0.08 9.77 2.02
C ALA A 65 -0.54 8.45 2.48
N HIS A 66 -1.21 8.45 3.63
CA HIS A 66 -1.98 7.32 4.10
C HIS A 66 -3.44 7.73 4.19
N GLY A 67 -4.32 7.05 3.45
CA GLY A 67 -5.74 7.40 3.42
C GLY A 67 -6.43 6.96 2.13
N GLY A 68 -7.61 7.50 1.88
CA GLY A 68 -8.39 7.27 0.67
C GLY A 68 -9.78 6.71 0.87
N ASP A 69 -10.32 6.80 2.09
CA ASP A 69 -11.73 6.61 2.40
C ASP A 69 -12.25 7.77 3.27
N GLU A 70 -13.54 7.74 3.60
CA GLU A 70 -14.20 8.83 4.33
C GLU A 70 -13.71 9.00 5.78
N GLN A 71 -13.11 7.98 6.39
CA GLN A 71 -12.64 7.99 7.77
C GLN A 71 -11.12 8.23 7.87
N HIS A 72 -10.40 7.98 6.79
CA HIS A 72 -8.94 8.03 6.78
C HIS A 72 -8.45 8.96 5.66
N ILE A 73 -8.46 10.24 5.92
CA ILE A 73 -8.10 11.34 5.02
C ILE A 73 -8.60 11.08 3.59
N PRO A 74 -9.82 11.52 3.27
CA PRO A 74 -10.37 11.41 1.92
C PRO A 74 -9.41 11.98 0.87
N LEU A 75 -9.30 11.33 -0.27
CA LEU A 75 -8.41 11.73 -1.36
C LEU A 75 -9.20 11.96 -2.65
N ASP A 76 -9.04 13.14 -3.25
CA ASP A 76 -9.43 13.39 -4.63
C ASP A 76 -8.19 13.26 -5.54
N SER A 77 -8.16 12.21 -6.35
CA SER A 77 -7.02 11.92 -7.22
C SER A 77 -6.73 13.05 -8.22
N ARG A 78 -7.73 13.83 -8.65
CA ARG A 78 -7.55 14.96 -9.56
C ARG A 78 -6.83 16.10 -8.86
N LYS A 79 -7.23 16.42 -7.63
CA LYS A 79 -6.57 17.45 -6.81
C LYS A 79 -5.14 17.06 -6.45
N LEU A 80 -4.92 15.77 -6.12
CA LEU A 80 -3.56 15.25 -5.92
C LEU A 80 -2.67 15.46 -7.15
N ALA A 81 -3.22 15.26 -8.35
CA ALA A 81 -2.49 15.49 -9.60
C ALA A 81 -2.08 16.94 -9.79
N GLU A 82 -2.89 17.89 -9.31
CA GLU A 82 -2.60 19.33 -9.36
C GLU A 82 -1.47 19.75 -8.40
N GLY A 83 -1.13 18.90 -7.42
CA GLY A 83 -0.02 19.12 -6.47
C GLY A 83 1.36 19.18 -7.11
N GLY A 84 1.49 18.61 -8.30
CA GLY A 84 2.72 18.63 -9.12
C GLY A 84 3.84 17.75 -8.56
N PHE A 85 3.55 16.82 -7.65
CA PHE A 85 4.51 15.85 -7.13
C PHE A 85 5.00 14.92 -8.26
N ASP A 86 6.26 14.55 -8.21
CA ASP A 86 6.85 13.63 -9.18
C ASP A 86 6.44 12.18 -8.91
N TYR A 87 6.20 11.83 -7.62
CA TYR A 87 5.68 10.55 -7.20
C TYR A 87 4.77 10.68 -5.97
N ILE A 88 3.67 9.95 -5.95
CA ILE A 88 2.76 9.88 -4.81
C ILE A 88 2.65 8.44 -4.33
N ALA A 89 3.24 8.16 -3.18
CA ALA A 89 3.19 6.88 -2.49
C ALA A 89 1.99 6.84 -1.54
N LEU A 90 0.97 6.08 -1.89
CA LEU A 90 -0.25 5.95 -1.11
C LEU A 90 -0.22 4.70 -0.24
N GLY A 91 -0.60 4.83 1.03
CA GLY A 91 -0.86 3.73 1.95
C GLY A 91 -2.34 3.65 2.31
N HIS A 92 -2.76 2.65 3.10
CA HIS A 92 -4.09 2.35 3.56
C HIS A 92 -4.72 1.14 2.86
N ARG A 93 -4.74 1.10 1.53
CA ARG A 93 -5.31 -0.03 0.79
C ARG A 93 -4.32 -1.18 0.75
N HIS A 94 -4.77 -2.37 1.16
CA HIS A 94 -3.92 -3.56 1.20
C HIS A 94 -3.68 -4.19 -0.17
N GLN A 95 -4.47 -3.85 -1.16
CA GLN A 95 -4.29 -4.31 -2.54
C GLN A 95 -3.58 -3.27 -3.39
N HIS A 96 -2.70 -3.73 -4.28
CA HIS A 96 -2.07 -2.87 -5.26
C HIS A 96 -3.09 -2.20 -6.18
N GLN A 97 -3.00 -0.88 -6.32
CA GLN A 97 -3.86 -0.10 -7.20
C GLN A 97 -3.12 1.08 -7.81
N ASN A 98 -3.16 1.20 -9.13
CA ASN A 98 -2.72 2.39 -9.84
C ASN A 98 -3.86 3.40 -9.95
N LEU A 99 -3.68 4.61 -9.41
CA LEU A 99 -4.55 5.75 -9.69
C LEU A 99 -4.11 6.49 -10.94
N PHE A 100 -2.80 6.75 -11.04
CA PHE A 100 -2.17 7.24 -12.26
C PHE A 100 -0.91 6.43 -12.51
N LYS A 101 -0.78 5.91 -13.71
CA LYS A 101 0.33 5.04 -14.10
C LYS A 101 1.68 5.66 -13.74
N ASP A 102 2.51 4.85 -13.11
CA ASP A 102 3.90 5.11 -12.73
C ASP A 102 4.13 6.13 -11.61
N TRP A 103 3.23 7.05 -11.30
CA TRP A 103 3.55 8.11 -10.35
C TRP A 103 2.56 8.31 -9.19
N CYS A 104 1.36 7.72 -9.20
CA CYS A 104 0.42 7.78 -8.08
C CYS A 104 -0.26 6.42 -7.88
N LEU A 105 0.09 5.73 -6.80
CA LEU A 105 -0.39 4.35 -6.62
C LEU A 105 -0.31 3.88 -5.16
N TYR A 106 -1.14 2.90 -4.85
CA TYR A 106 -1.05 2.08 -3.64
C TYR A 106 -0.19 0.84 -3.93
N PRO A 107 0.88 0.58 -3.21
CA PRO A 107 1.64 -0.67 -3.34
C PRO A 107 0.86 -1.88 -2.84
N GLY A 108 -0.09 -1.67 -1.94
CA GLY A 108 -0.71 -2.71 -1.17
C GLY A 108 0.09 -3.06 0.10
N ALA A 109 -0.32 -4.11 0.79
CA ALA A 109 0.43 -4.69 1.88
C ALA A 109 1.54 -5.60 1.35
N LEU A 110 2.68 -5.65 2.03
CA LEU A 110 3.82 -6.50 1.64
C LEU A 110 3.48 -7.99 1.77
N GLU A 111 2.74 -8.34 2.81
CA GLU A 111 2.13 -9.65 3.06
C GLU A 111 0.62 -9.44 3.28
N PRO A 112 -0.23 -10.39 2.92
CA PRO A 112 -1.67 -10.26 3.19
C PRO A 112 -1.95 -10.22 4.68
N VAL A 113 -2.78 -9.28 5.11
CA VAL A 113 -3.10 -9.03 6.52
C VAL A 113 -4.25 -9.93 6.99
N ASP A 114 -5.25 -10.14 6.13
CA ASP A 114 -6.40 -10.97 6.44
C ASP A 114 -6.95 -11.71 5.21
N ARG A 115 -8.01 -12.49 5.41
CA ARG A 115 -8.64 -13.32 4.36
C ARG A 115 -9.23 -12.54 3.18
N ASN A 116 -9.45 -11.23 3.32
CA ASN A 116 -10.01 -10.40 2.26
C ASN A 116 -8.90 -9.85 1.35
N ASP A 117 -7.65 -9.95 1.79
CA ASP A 117 -6.48 -9.55 1.02
C ASP A 117 -6.11 -10.65 0.01
N LEU A 118 -6.96 -10.84 -0.98
CA LEU A 118 -6.79 -11.88 -2.00
C LEU A 118 -5.76 -11.50 -3.04
N GLY A 119 -5.06 -12.49 -3.58
CA GLY A 119 -4.17 -12.32 -4.71
C GLY A 119 -2.71 -12.03 -4.33
N GLU A 120 -2.01 -11.37 -5.23
CA GLU A 120 -0.59 -11.07 -5.06
C GLU A 120 -0.36 -9.85 -4.18
N HIS A 121 0.62 -9.96 -3.28
CA HIS A 121 1.11 -8.90 -2.43
C HIS A 121 2.59 -8.68 -2.64
N GLY A 122 3.04 -7.44 -2.44
CA GLY A 122 4.42 -7.07 -2.72
C GLY A 122 4.68 -5.59 -2.54
N TYR A 123 5.60 -5.07 -3.32
CA TYR A 123 6.02 -3.67 -3.24
C TYR A 123 6.19 -3.05 -4.63
N ILE A 124 6.34 -1.74 -4.63
CA ILE A 124 6.67 -0.99 -5.84
C ILE A 124 8.16 -0.72 -5.88
N GLU A 125 8.78 -1.08 -6.99
CA GLU A 125 10.12 -0.64 -7.35
C GLU A 125 10.01 0.43 -8.43
N GLY A 126 10.77 1.51 -8.29
CA GLY A 126 10.72 2.61 -9.25
C GLY A 126 12.08 3.21 -9.53
N THR A 127 12.17 3.87 -10.67
CA THR A 127 13.32 4.70 -11.07
C THR A 127 12.85 6.09 -11.45
N TYR A 128 13.66 7.08 -11.09
CA TYR A 128 13.47 8.46 -11.53
C TYR A 128 14.67 8.88 -12.36
N ASP A 129 14.40 9.32 -13.57
CA ASP A 129 15.41 9.83 -14.48
C ASP A 129 14.88 11.01 -15.30
N GLN A 130 15.58 12.15 -15.23
CA GLN A 130 15.28 13.36 -15.99
C GLN A 130 13.80 13.79 -15.99
N GLY A 131 13.15 13.75 -14.81
CA GLY A 131 11.74 14.15 -14.68
C GLY A 131 10.74 13.04 -15.01
N THR A 132 11.21 11.83 -15.30
CA THR A 132 10.34 10.69 -15.62
C THR A 132 10.43 9.63 -14.53
N VAL A 133 9.29 9.25 -13.96
CA VAL A 133 9.15 8.12 -13.05
C VAL A 133 8.67 6.91 -13.83
N ARG A 134 9.25 5.74 -13.55
CA ARG A 134 8.80 4.45 -14.04
C ARG A 134 8.71 3.51 -12.87
N THR A 135 7.59 2.81 -12.74
CA THR A 135 7.38 1.89 -11.64
C THR A 135 6.96 0.51 -12.12
N ARG A 136 7.25 -0.49 -11.30
CA ARG A 136 6.74 -1.85 -11.45
C ARG A 136 6.32 -2.42 -10.11
N PHE A 137 5.26 -3.20 -10.10
CA PHE A 137 4.90 -4.03 -8.97
C PHE A 137 5.81 -5.25 -8.92
N VAL A 138 6.35 -5.56 -7.75
CA VAL A 138 7.19 -6.73 -7.50
C VAL A 138 6.47 -7.62 -6.49
N PRO A 139 5.95 -8.79 -6.91
CA PRO A 139 5.38 -9.77 -5.99
C PRO A 139 6.45 -10.22 -4.98
N PHE A 140 6.11 -10.19 -3.70
CA PHE A 140 7.06 -10.50 -2.62
C PHE A 140 6.48 -11.45 -1.57
N ALA A 141 5.17 -11.42 -1.36
CA ALA A 141 4.52 -12.19 -0.31
C ALA A 141 4.87 -13.68 -0.35
N SER A 142 5.13 -14.24 0.81
CA SER A 142 5.48 -15.65 0.98
C SER A 142 4.30 -16.59 0.70
N ARG A 143 3.07 -16.08 0.82
CA ARG A 143 1.81 -16.79 0.57
C ARG A 143 0.70 -15.81 0.21
N SER A 144 -0.36 -16.31 -0.41
CA SER A 144 -1.56 -15.54 -0.72
C SER A 144 -2.80 -16.16 -0.08
N TYR A 145 -3.82 -15.33 0.20
CA TYR A 145 -5.16 -15.82 0.46
C TYR A 145 -5.87 -16.06 -0.88
N GLN A 146 -6.55 -17.20 -0.98
CA GLN A 146 -7.29 -17.57 -2.18
C GLN A 146 -8.64 -18.18 -1.82
N ASN A 147 -9.68 -17.83 -2.55
CA ASN A 147 -10.95 -18.51 -2.46
C ASN A 147 -10.91 -19.82 -3.28
N LEU A 148 -11.26 -20.92 -2.64
CA LEU A 148 -11.35 -22.24 -3.24
C LEU A 148 -12.82 -22.68 -3.23
N TYR A 149 -13.44 -22.66 -4.39
CA TYR A 149 -14.85 -23.08 -4.57
C TYR A 149 -14.91 -24.57 -4.88
N LEU A 150 -15.68 -25.32 -4.07
CA LEU A 150 -15.94 -26.73 -4.29
C LEU A 150 -17.43 -26.96 -4.45
N THR A 151 -17.79 -27.58 -5.57
CA THR A 151 -19.17 -28.06 -5.78
C THR A 151 -19.30 -29.47 -5.25
N VAL A 152 -20.03 -29.62 -4.15
CA VAL A 152 -20.30 -30.91 -3.50
C VAL A 152 -21.67 -31.42 -3.96
N LYS A 153 -21.70 -32.66 -4.50
CA LYS A 153 -22.95 -33.31 -4.90
C LYS A 153 -23.47 -34.17 -3.74
N GLU A 154 -24.76 -34.46 -3.79
CA GLU A 154 -25.39 -35.40 -2.85
C GLU A 154 -24.69 -36.77 -2.90
N GLY A 155 -24.45 -37.36 -1.72
CA GLY A 155 -23.76 -38.65 -1.59
C GLY A 155 -22.21 -38.58 -1.54
N VAL A 156 -21.61 -37.39 -1.57
CA VAL A 156 -20.16 -37.24 -1.39
C VAL A 156 -19.74 -37.67 0.04
N THR A 157 -18.79 -38.59 0.11
CA THR A 157 -18.24 -39.04 1.40
C THR A 157 -17.15 -38.07 1.90
N GLN A 158 -16.86 -38.10 3.19
CA GLN A 158 -15.73 -37.35 3.76
C GLN A 158 -14.42 -37.63 3.02
N TYR A 159 -14.11 -38.89 2.73
CA TYR A 159 -12.91 -39.29 1.99
C TYR A 159 -12.82 -38.62 0.61
N THR A 160 -13.92 -38.66 -0.15
CA THR A 160 -13.97 -38.01 -1.46
C THR A 160 -13.81 -36.50 -1.38
N LEU A 161 -14.40 -35.87 -0.34
CA LEU A 161 -14.26 -34.42 -0.12
C LEU A 161 -12.81 -34.04 0.21
N GLU A 162 -12.16 -34.81 1.08
CA GLU A 162 -10.73 -34.60 1.42
C GLU A 162 -9.83 -34.75 0.16
N GLU A 163 -10.11 -35.73 -0.67
CA GLU A 163 -9.39 -35.94 -1.91
C GLU A 163 -9.59 -34.80 -2.90
N MET A 164 -10.81 -34.31 -3.06
CA MET A 164 -11.12 -33.13 -3.88
C MET A 164 -10.37 -31.90 -3.38
N LEU A 165 -10.41 -31.63 -2.10
CA LEU A 165 -9.67 -30.52 -1.47
C LEU A 165 -8.19 -30.63 -1.71
N ARG A 166 -7.62 -31.79 -1.44
CA ARG A 166 -6.18 -32.04 -1.65
C ARG A 166 -5.76 -31.80 -3.10
N ASN A 167 -6.53 -32.28 -4.04
CA ASN A 167 -6.24 -32.12 -5.46
C ASN A 167 -6.31 -30.63 -5.89
N GLU A 168 -7.30 -29.89 -5.43
CA GLU A 168 -7.43 -28.46 -5.74
C GLU A 168 -6.29 -27.63 -5.10
N ILE A 169 -5.92 -27.93 -3.86
CA ILE A 169 -4.80 -27.27 -3.17
C ILE A 169 -3.48 -27.59 -3.89
N MET A 170 -3.26 -28.84 -4.31
CA MET A 170 -2.05 -29.21 -5.04
C MET A 170 -1.93 -28.46 -6.38
N LYS A 171 -3.01 -28.28 -7.12
CA LYS A 171 -3.02 -27.54 -8.38
C LYS A 171 -2.68 -26.06 -8.21
N ARG A 172 -3.11 -25.46 -7.10
CA ARG A 172 -2.98 -24.01 -6.83
C ARG A 172 -1.74 -23.64 -6.01
N GLY A 173 -1.10 -24.62 -5.38
CA GLY A 173 0.12 -24.47 -4.58
C GLY A 173 -0.11 -24.59 -3.07
N GLY A 174 0.61 -25.51 -2.45
CA GLY A 174 0.46 -25.86 -1.04
C GLY A 174 0.95 -24.81 -0.02
N LYS A 175 1.51 -23.70 -0.47
CA LYS A 175 1.98 -22.63 0.43
C LYS A 175 0.92 -21.58 0.75
N ASN A 176 -0.13 -21.51 -0.03
CA ASN A 176 -1.17 -20.51 0.11
C ASN A 176 -2.18 -20.86 1.22
N ILE A 177 -2.96 -19.87 1.64
CA ILE A 177 -4.05 -20.03 2.60
C ILE A 177 -5.36 -20.03 1.82
N TYR A 178 -6.16 -21.08 2.00
CA TYR A 178 -7.39 -21.26 1.26
C TYR A 178 -8.61 -21.05 2.12
N HIS A 179 -9.50 -20.17 1.67
CA HIS A 179 -10.86 -20.06 2.16
C HIS A 179 -11.74 -20.95 1.27
N VAL A 180 -12.20 -22.06 1.83
CA VAL A 180 -13.02 -23.04 1.11
C VAL A 180 -14.49 -22.61 1.17
N ILE A 181 -15.15 -22.55 0.04
CA ILE A 181 -16.55 -22.12 -0.14
C ILE A 181 -17.33 -23.19 -0.89
#